data_ad47b26109fd84e480dba1953997c0ed
#
_entry.id   ad47b26109fd84e480dba1953997c0ed
#
_cell.length_a   1.000
_cell.length_b   1.000
_cell.length_c   1.000
_cell.angle_alpha   90.00
_cell.angle_beta   90.00
_cell.angle_gamma   90.00
#
_symmetry.space_group_name_H-M   'P 1'
#
loop_
_entity.id
_entity.type
_entity.pdbx_description
1 polymer ?
#
loop_
_entity_poly.entity_id
_entity_poly.type
_entity_poly.pdbx_seq_one_letter_code
_entity_poly.pdbx_strand_id
1 'polypeptide(L)'
;MRYPPSNRVLWFGVLGGAVAWAAQFVTNLYLTFAQCNSPAGRWMLPIHDWEIGLSIVAVLVGLAATSVCVWLYRRTFHLDHVADAERRGLGSSPPTGRLSFMAMVGLTVNFLALSIVVMTGIGAPLLHVCQQS
;
A
#
# COMPACT_ATOMS: atom_id res chain seq x y z
N MET A 1 27.48 -7.11 -11.78
CA MET A 1 26.35 -8.05 -11.99
C MET A 1 25.12 -7.47 -11.31
N ARG A 2 24.12 -7.01 -12.09
CA ARG A 2 22.89 -6.42 -11.51
C ARG A 2 21.82 -7.52 -11.49
N TYR A 3 21.63 -8.14 -10.35
CA TYR A 3 20.54 -9.11 -10.16
C TYR A 3 19.18 -8.45 -10.47
N PRO A 4 18.30 -9.10 -11.24
CA PRO A 4 16.94 -8.65 -11.40
C PRO A 4 16.27 -8.60 -10.00
N PRO A 5 15.38 -7.61 -9.74
CA PRO A 5 14.67 -7.56 -8.48
C PRO A 5 13.93 -8.88 -8.27
N SER A 6 14.01 -9.44 -7.06
CA SER A 6 13.31 -10.69 -6.77
C SER A 6 11.80 -10.49 -7.02
N ASN A 7 11.15 -11.51 -7.54
CA ASN A 7 9.71 -11.46 -7.82
C ASN A 7 8.88 -11.03 -6.57
N ARG A 8 9.36 -11.37 -5.37
CA ARG A 8 8.74 -10.99 -4.09
C ARG A 8 8.74 -9.48 -3.85
N VAL A 9 9.85 -8.80 -4.17
CA VAL A 9 9.98 -7.34 -4.02
C VAL A 9 9.02 -6.62 -4.97
N LEU A 10 8.87 -7.12 -6.18
CA LEU A 10 7.94 -6.57 -7.17
C LEU A 10 6.49 -6.69 -6.70
N TRP A 11 6.09 -7.87 -6.24
CA TRP A 11 4.74 -8.09 -5.72
C TRP A 11 4.45 -7.30 -4.45
N PHE A 12 5.44 -7.18 -3.56
CA PHE A 12 5.32 -6.32 -2.38
C PHE A 12 5.10 -4.85 -2.78
N GLY A 13 5.86 -4.34 -3.76
CA GLY A 13 5.67 -2.98 -4.27
C GLY A 13 4.27 -2.75 -4.82
N VAL A 14 3.74 -3.70 -5.61
CA VAL A 14 2.43 -3.54 -6.26
C VAL A 14 1.26 -3.71 -5.29
N LEU A 15 1.31 -4.69 -4.39
CA LEU A 15 0.17 -5.10 -3.55
C LEU A 15 0.30 -4.66 -2.09
N GLY A 16 1.50 -4.28 -1.61
CA GLY A 16 1.75 -4.04 -0.20
C GLY A 16 0.83 -3.00 0.43
N GLY A 17 0.59 -1.88 -0.24
CA GLY A 17 -0.32 -0.84 0.24
C GLY A 17 -1.78 -1.29 0.27
N ALA A 18 -2.24 -1.97 -0.78
CA ALA A 18 -3.61 -2.49 -0.86
C ALA A 18 -3.89 -3.55 0.21
N VAL A 19 -2.94 -4.47 0.44
CA VAL A 19 -3.05 -5.50 1.48
C VAL A 19 -3.04 -4.88 2.87
N ALA A 20 -2.17 -3.91 3.13
CA ALA A 20 -2.13 -3.19 4.41
C ALA A 20 -3.45 -2.46 4.69
N TRP A 21 -3.99 -1.76 3.69
CA TRP A 21 -5.31 -1.13 3.78
C TRP A 21 -6.42 -2.14 4.06
N ALA A 22 -6.48 -3.24 3.31
CA ALA A 22 -7.51 -4.27 3.49
C ALA A 22 -7.42 -4.92 4.88
N ALA A 23 -6.23 -5.23 5.36
CA ALA A 23 -6.01 -5.78 6.70
C ALA A 23 -6.47 -4.80 7.79
N GLN A 24 -6.12 -3.52 7.67
CA GLN A 24 -6.58 -2.48 8.59
C GLN A 24 -8.11 -2.37 8.58
N PHE A 25 -8.72 -2.31 7.41
CA PHE A 25 -10.16 -2.18 7.26
C PHE A 25 -10.92 -3.35 7.90
N VAL A 26 -10.51 -4.59 7.61
CA VAL A 26 -11.13 -5.80 8.18
C VAL A 26 -10.97 -5.84 9.70
N THR A 27 -9.79 -5.48 10.22
CA THR A 27 -9.54 -5.47 11.66
C THR A 27 -10.38 -4.41 12.37
N ASN A 28 -10.46 -3.20 11.82
CA ASN A 28 -11.30 -2.13 12.37
C ASN A 28 -12.77 -2.51 12.36
N LEU A 29 -13.26 -3.09 11.26
CA LEU A 29 -14.64 -3.58 11.15
C LEU A 29 -14.93 -4.62 12.23
N TYR A 30 -14.02 -5.59 12.43
CA TYR A 30 -14.17 -6.63 13.45
C TYR A 30 -14.19 -6.05 14.87
N LEU A 31 -13.29 -5.13 15.19
CA LEU A 31 -13.22 -4.47 16.49
C LEU A 31 -14.50 -3.66 16.77
N THR A 32 -14.97 -2.88 15.79
CA THR A 32 -16.21 -2.12 15.89
C THR A 32 -17.41 -3.03 16.13
N PHE A 33 -17.51 -4.11 15.35
CA PHE A 33 -18.60 -5.07 15.50
C PHE A 33 -18.59 -5.75 16.87
N ALA A 34 -17.42 -6.18 17.35
CA ALA A 34 -17.25 -6.81 18.67
C ALA A 34 -17.63 -5.86 19.81
N GLN A 35 -17.34 -4.56 19.68
CA GLN A 35 -17.67 -3.58 20.72
C GLN A 35 -19.16 -3.23 20.75
N CYS A 36 -19.77 -3.04 19.58
CA CYS A 36 -21.15 -2.53 19.52
C CYS A 36 -22.20 -3.64 19.68
N ASN A 37 -21.84 -4.92 19.45
CA ASN A 37 -22.78 -6.05 19.41
C ASN A 37 -22.55 -7.10 20.52
N SER A 38 -21.77 -6.79 21.56
CA SER A 38 -21.50 -7.73 22.67
C SER A 38 -22.59 -7.69 23.72
N PRO A 39 -23.37 -8.76 23.93
CA PRO A 39 -24.39 -8.84 25.00
C PRO A 39 -23.78 -8.99 26.39
N ALA A 40 -22.51 -9.30 26.53
CA ALA A 40 -21.83 -9.65 27.79
C ALA A 40 -21.05 -8.51 28.44
N GLY A 41 -21.30 -7.28 28.06
CA GLY A 41 -20.57 -6.12 28.61
C GLY A 41 -19.44 -5.68 27.70
N ARG A 42 -19.26 -4.38 27.66
CA ARG A 42 -18.24 -3.72 26.84
C ARG A 42 -16.86 -4.24 27.21
N TRP A 43 -16.20 -4.85 26.27
CA TRP A 43 -14.78 -5.13 26.42
C TRP A 43 -14.09 -3.78 26.63
N MET A 44 -13.52 -3.54 27.82
CA MET A 44 -12.79 -2.31 28.13
C MET A 44 -11.42 -2.30 27.39
N LEU A 45 -11.41 -2.65 26.11
CA LEU A 45 -10.24 -2.51 25.28
C LEU A 45 -10.11 -1.05 24.86
N PRO A 46 -8.92 -0.47 24.93
CA PRO A 46 -8.66 0.88 24.41
C PRO A 46 -8.66 0.83 22.87
N ILE A 47 -9.87 0.72 22.28
CA ILE A 47 -10.05 0.56 20.82
C ILE A 47 -9.42 1.72 20.08
N HIS A 48 -9.50 2.91 20.63
CA HIS A 48 -8.91 4.10 20.06
C HIS A 48 -7.39 3.98 19.85
N ASP A 49 -6.70 3.42 20.82
CA ASP A 49 -5.25 3.20 20.75
C ASP A 49 -4.91 2.13 19.68
N TRP A 50 -5.74 1.09 19.57
CA TRP A 50 -5.60 0.06 18.54
C TRP A 50 -5.83 0.59 17.13
N GLU A 51 -6.87 1.42 16.91
CA GLU A 51 -7.16 2.03 15.63
C GLU A 51 -6.02 2.95 15.17
N ILE A 52 -5.49 3.76 16.09
CA ILE A 52 -4.34 4.62 15.81
C ILE A 52 -3.10 3.78 15.49
N GLY A 53 -2.81 2.76 16.30
CA GLY A 53 -1.68 1.87 16.09
C GLY A 53 -1.72 1.15 14.74
N LEU A 54 -2.88 0.59 14.38
CA LEU A 54 -3.09 -0.06 13.08
C LEU A 54 -2.93 0.91 11.92
N SER A 55 -3.44 2.14 12.06
CA SER A 55 -3.32 3.18 11.04
C SER A 55 -1.86 3.57 10.81
N ILE A 56 -1.08 3.73 11.87
CA ILE A 56 0.36 4.02 11.78
C ILE A 56 1.09 2.89 11.06
N VAL A 57 0.84 1.64 11.43
CA VAL A 57 1.47 0.47 10.78
C VAL A 57 1.09 0.42 9.29
N ALA A 58 -0.18 0.61 8.95
CA ALA A 58 -0.65 0.59 7.56
C ALA A 58 0.00 1.72 6.72
N VAL A 59 0.14 2.92 7.29
CA VAL A 59 0.85 4.04 6.64
C VAL A 59 2.31 3.68 6.40
N LEU A 60 3.02 3.12 7.38
CA LEU A 60 4.42 2.75 7.24
C LEU A 60 4.62 1.69 6.15
N VAL A 61 3.78 0.65 6.13
CA VAL A 61 3.82 -0.38 5.08
C VAL A 61 3.50 0.20 3.71
N GLY A 62 2.51 1.07 3.60
CA GLY A 62 2.15 1.76 2.36
C GLY A 62 3.28 2.66 1.84
N LEU A 63 3.95 3.40 2.72
CA LEU A 63 5.11 4.21 2.37
C LEU A 63 6.30 3.35 1.91
N ALA A 64 6.56 2.23 2.59
CA ALA A 64 7.60 1.29 2.18
C ALA A 64 7.31 0.70 0.80
N ALA A 65 6.08 0.26 0.53
CA ALA A 65 5.65 -0.26 -0.77
C ALA A 65 5.78 0.81 -1.87
N THR A 66 5.35 2.04 -1.59
CA THR A 66 5.49 3.19 -2.51
C THR A 66 6.97 3.48 -2.82
N SER A 67 7.82 3.46 -1.81
CA SER A 67 9.27 3.68 -1.98
C SER A 67 9.90 2.62 -2.87
N VAL A 68 9.50 1.36 -2.73
CA VAL A 68 9.93 0.27 -3.61
C VAL A 68 9.47 0.50 -5.05
N CYS A 69 8.21 0.92 -5.27
CA CYS A 69 7.71 1.24 -6.61
C CYS A 69 8.47 2.40 -7.26
N VAL A 70 8.72 3.48 -6.51
CA VAL A 70 9.50 4.64 -6.99
C VAL A 70 10.93 4.22 -7.34
N TRP A 71 11.56 3.41 -6.51
CA TRP A 71 12.91 2.91 -6.77
C TRP A 71 12.95 2.04 -8.02
N LEU A 72 11.99 1.12 -8.19
CA LEU A 72 11.85 0.29 -9.39
C LEU A 72 11.62 1.15 -10.63
N TYR A 73 10.70 2.12 -10.55
CA TYR A 73 10.40 3.03 -11.66
C TYR A 73 11.63 3.84 -12.09
N ARG A 74 12.35 4.45 -11.15
CA ARG A 74 13.57 5.21 -11.45
C ARG A 74 14.64 4.33 -12.08
N ARG A 75 14.77 3.10 -11.59
CA ARG A 75 15.76 2.16 -12.13
C ARG A 75 15.41 1.73 -13.56
N THR A 76 14.16 1.46 -13.87
CA THR A 76 13.70 1.10 -15.23
C THR A 76 13.82 2.28 -16.18
N PHE A 77 13.42 3.47 -15.75
CA PHE A 77 13.53 4.69 -16.55
C PHE A 77 14.98 5.00 -16.96
N HIS A 78 15.93 4.83 -16.06
CA HIS A 78 17.36 5.01 -16.36
C HIS A 78 17.87 3.97 -17.37
N LEU A 79 17.38 2.74 -17.29
CA LEU A 79 17.78 1.68 -18.22
C LEU A 79 17.18 1.89 -19.62
N ASP A 80 15.95 2.41 -19.71
CA ASP A 80 15.31 2.73 -20.98
C ASP A 80 16.05 3.84 -21.73
N HIS A 81 16.45 4.90 -21.04
CA HIS A 81 17.24 5.98 -21.66
C HIS A 81 18.61 5.52 -22.15
N VAL A 82 19.28 4.62 -21.44
CA VAL A 82 20.58 4.05 -21.88
C VAL A 82 20.36 3.10 -23.07
N ALA A 83 19.29 2.29 -23.04
CA ALA A 83 18.95 1.38 -24.14
C ALA A 83 18.51 2.13 -25.41
N ASP A 84 17.80 3.23 -25.31
CA ASP A 84 17.39 4.06 -26.46
C ASP A 84 18.59 4.76 -27.12
N ALA A 85 19.61 5.12 -26.34
CA ALA A 85 20.86 5.64 -26.87
C ALA A 85 21.65 4.58 -27.69
N GLU A 86 21.58 3.32 -27.27
CA GLU A 86 22.26 2.19 -27.92
C GLU A 86 21.44 1.59 -29.08
N ARG A 87 20.13 1.81 -29.12
CA ARG A 87 19.15 1.21 -30.05
C ARG A 87 18.91 1.95 -31.34
N ARG A 88 19.50 3.08 -31.58
CA ARG A 88 19.37 3.73 -32.91
C ARG A 88 19.85 2.86 -34.08
N GLY A 89 20.17 1.58 -33.83
CA GLY A 89 20.64 0.61 -34.81
C GLY A 89 19.92 -0.74 -34.89
N LEU A 90 19.17 -1.23 -33.91
CA LEU A 90 18.64 -2.62 -33.93
C LEU A 90 17.25 -2.72 -33.24
N GLY A 91 16.24 -3.00 -34.06
CA GLY A 91 14.85 -3.14 -33.65
C GLY A 91 14.55 -4.37 -32.80
N SER A 92 14.65 -4.28 -31.47
CA SER A 92 14.06 -5.23 -30.56
C SER A 92 13.43 -4.50 -29.36
N SER A 93 12.15 -4.78 -29.11
CA SER A 93 11.37 -4.19 -28.01
C SER A 93 11.96 -4.60 -26.64
N PRO A 94 12.16 -3.68 -25.68
CA PRO A 94 12.78 -4.01 -24.41
C PRO A 94 11.83 -4.76 -23.46
N PRO A 95 12.33 -5.72 -22.66
CA PRO A 95 11.59 -6.35 -21.58
C PRO A 95 11.25 -5.41 -20.43
N THR A 96 11.71 -4.16 -20.45
CA THR A 96 11.54 -3.12 -19.42
C THR A 96 10.14 -2.51 -19.39
N GLY A 97 9.40 -2.49 -20.49
CA GLY A 97 8.06 -1.90 -20.57
C GLY A 97 7.06 -2.54 -19.60
N ARG A 98 7.15 -3.85 -19.38
CA ARG A 98 6.29 -4.57 -18.44
C ARG A 98 6.57 -4.21 -16.98
N LEU A 99 7.85 -4.04 -16.62
CA LEU A 99 8.27 -3.64 -15.28
C LEU A 99 7.90 -2.18 -14.99
N SER A 100 8.07 -1.29 -15.96
CA SER A 100 7.69 0.11 -15.86
C SER A 100 6.18 0.26 -15.70
N PHE A 101 5.39 -0.49 -16.46
CA PHE A 101 3.93 -0.51 -16.33
C PHE A 101 3.49 -1.01 -14.94
N MET A 102 4.04 -2.12 -14.45
CA MET A 102 3.72 -2.63 -13.12
C MET A 102 4.12 -1.66 -12.00
N ALA A 103 5.27 -0.98 -12.12
CA ALA A 103 5.68 0.02 -11.15
C ALA A 103 4.73 1.22 -11.13
N MET A 104 4.23 1.66 -12.28
CA MET A 104 3.25 2.75 -12.38
C MET A 104 1.90 2.37 -11.78
N VAL A 105 1.41 1.17 -12.09
CA VAL A 105 0.17 0.63 -11.49
C VAL A 105 0.32 0.52 -9.97
N GLY A 106 1.43 -0.05 -9.48
CA GLY A 106 1.70 -0.16 -8.05
C GLY A 106 1.76 1.21 -7.35
N LEU A 107 2.36 2.21 -7.99
CA LEU A 107 2.42 3.57 -7.47
C LEU A 107 1.00 4.17 -7.31
N THR A 108 0.16 4.04 -8.32
CA THR A 108 -1.22 4.54 -8.30
C THR A 108 -2.05 3.84 -7.23
N VAL A 109 -1.98 2.51 -7.15
CA VAL A 109 -2.73 1.71 -6.16
C VAL A 109 -2.29 2.04 -4.74
N ASN A 110 -0.98 2.14 -4.49
CA ASN A 110 -0.46 2.48 -3.18
C ASN A 110 -0.82 3.92 -2.77
N PHE A 111 -0.81 4.87 -3.70
CA PHE A 111 -1.22 6.24 -3.45
C PHE A 111 -2.70 6.32 -3.03
N LEU A 112 -3.58 5.62 -3.74
CA LEU A 112 -5.00 5.55 -3.40
C LEU A 112 -5.21 4.86 -2.04
N ALA A 113 -4.54 3.73 -1.79
CA ALA A 113 -4.61 3.02 -0.52
C ALA A 113 -4.14 3.91 0.65
N LEU A 114 -3.01 4.61 0.50
CA LEU A 114 -2.51 5.55 1.51
C LEU A 114 -3.49 6.69 1.77
N SER A 115 -4.09 7.26 0.73
CA SER A 115 -5.08 8.33 0.87
C SER A 115 -6.28 7.87 1.69
N ILE A 116 -6.78 6.65 1.44
CA ILE A 116 -7.89 6.07 2.20
C ILE A 116 -7.47 5.80 3.66
N VAL A 117 -6.30 5.22 3.89
CA VAL A 117 -5.77 4.94 5.24
C VAL A 117 -5.65 6.22 6.06
N VAL A 118 -5.11 7.29 5.47
CA VAL A 118 -4.98 8.60 6.15
C VAL A 118 -6.35 9.20 6.46
N MET A 119 -7.28 9.17 5.50
CA MET A 119 -8.64 9.68 5.71
C MET A 119 -9.38 8.90 6.80
N THR A 120 -9.29 7.57 6.80
CA THR A 120 -9.90 6.74 7.85
C THR A 120 -9.21 6.94 9.20
N GLY A 121 -7.89 7.07 9.23
CA GLY A 121 -7.13 7.32 10.47
C GLY A 121 -7.43 8.67 11.12
N ILE A 122 -7.77 9.69 10.32
CA ILE A 122 -8.21 11.01 10.84
C ILE A 122 -9.69 10.95 11.24
N GLY A 123 -10.53 10.25 10.49
CA GLY A 123 -11.98 10.16 10.73
C GLY A 123 -12.36 9.33 11.95
N ALA A 124 -11.63 8.25 12.21
CA ALA A 124 -11.92 7.33 13.31
C ALA A 124 -11.99 8.00 14.69
N PRO A 125 -11.06 8.89 15.11
CA PRO A 125 -11.14 9.57 16.38
C PRO A 125 -12.24 10.62 16.48
N LEU A 126 -12.78 11.10 15.36
CA LEU A 126 -13.79 12.15 15.33
C LEU A 126 -15.22 11.59 15.40
N LEU A 127 -15.43 10.33 15.11
CA LEU A 127 -16.73 9.68 15.06
C LEU A 127 -16.92 8.76 16.27
N HIS A 128 -18.05 8.89 16.97
CA HIS A 128 -18.41 7.98 18.06
C HIS A 128 -18.71 6.59 17.48
N VAL A 129 -17.98 5.57 17.93
CA VAL A 129 -17.94 4.22 17.36
C VAL A 129 -19.31 3.55 17.23
N CYS A 130 -20.26 3.83 18.12
CA CYS A 130 -21.57 3.17 18.15
C CYS A 130 -22.75 4.10 17.81
N GLN A 131 -22.54 5.27 17.22
CA GLN A 131 -23.59 6.25 16.92
C GLN A 131 -24.10 6.22 15.47
N GLN A 132 -23.67 5.23 14.69
CA GLN A 132 -24.04 5.06 13.27
C GLN A 132 -25.21 4.08 13.05
N SER A 133 -26.07 3.85 14.06
CA SER A 133 -27.28 3.05 13.94
C SER A 133 -28.51 3.94 13.86
#